data_46652ba7c3119f6d2a4a32fe6b8124c6
#
_entry.id   46652ba7c3119f6d2a4a32fe6b8124c6
#
_cell.length_a   1.000
_cell.length_b   1.000
_cell.length_c   1.000
_cell.angle_alpha   90.00
_cell.angle_beta   90.00
_cell.angle_gamma   90.00
#
_symmetry.space_group_name_H-M   'P 1'
#
loop_
_entity.id
_entity.type
_entity.pdbx_description
1 polymer ?
#
loop_
_entity_poly.entity_id
_entity_poly.type
_entity_poly.pdbx_seq_one_letter_code
_entity_poly.pdbx_strand_id
1 'polypeptide(L)'
;MKDETKLVTAGRDPDNNLGIVNPPVYHASTVLYPTVADMDATRLRRETGERGVYYGRMGTPTTFSLEDMVCAVEGGHRAMVYPSGLA
;
A
#
# COMPACT_ATOMS: atom_id res chain seq x y z
N MET A 1 -13.88 -15.84 4.80
CA MET A 1 -12.85 -15.98 5.85
C MET A 1 -13.38 -15.39 7.14
N LYS A 2 -13.15 -16.04 8.26
CA LYS A 2 -13.60 -15.56 9.58
C LYS A 2 -12.81 -14.30 9.98
N ASP A 3 -13.46 -13.43 10.79
CA ASP A 3 -12.85 -12.17 11.21
C ASP A 3 -11.56 -12.37 12.01
N GLU A 4 -11.48 -13.39 12.87
CA GLU A 4 -10.26 -13.70 13.61
C GLU A 4 -9.09 -14.03 12.66
N THR A 5 -9.36 -14.76 11.59
CA THR A 5 -8.34 -15.10 10.59
C THR A 5 -7.92 -13.87 9.81
N LYS A 6 -8.86 -12.99 9.44
CA LYS A 6 -8.55 -11.72 8.76
C LYS A 6 -7.67 -10.83 9.61
N LEU A 7 -7.93 -10.73 10.90
CA LEU A 7 -7.11 -9.93 11.83
C LEU A 7 -5.66 -10.40 11.89
N VAL A 8 -5.42 -11.70 11.70
CA VAL A 8 -4.07 -12.28 11.75
C VAL A 8 -3.36 -12.24 10.40
N THR A 9 -4.09 -12.43 9.28
CA THR A 9 -3.48 -12.65 7.96
C THR A 9 -3.67 -11.51 6.96
N ALA A 10 -4.67 -10.65 7.15
CA ALA A 10 -4.94 -9.57 6.21
C ALA A 10 -3.77 -8.57 6.13
N GLY A 11 -3.50 -8.08 4.95
CA GLY A 11 -2.40 -7.13 4.70
C GLY A 11 -1.03 -7.77 4.57
N ARG A 12 -0.91 -9.09 4.71
CA ARG A 12 0.34 -9.82 4.54
C ARG A 12 0.52 -10.28 3.10
N ASP A 13 1.76 -10.31 2.63
CA ASP A 13 2.10 -10.76 1.29
C ASP A 13 3.49 -11.40 1.28
N PRO A 14 3.65 -12.57 1.93
CA PRO A 14 4.97 -13.21 2.03
C PRO A 14 5.58 -13.56 0.66
N ASP A 15 4.75 -13.92 -0.32
CA ASP A 15 5.24 -14.34 -1.63
C ASP A 15 6.00 -13.22 -2.34
N ASN A 16 5.57 -11.97 -2.19
CA ASN A 16 6.24 -10.81 -2.75
C ASN A 16 7.25 -10.16 -1.79
N ASN A 17 7.36 -10.67 -0.57
CA ASN A 17 8.24 -10.14 0.48
C ASN A 17 9.29 -11.16 0.94
N LEU A 18 9.87 -11.90 0.01
CA LEU A 18 10.96 -12.85 0.29
C LEU A 18 10.58 -13.96 1.28
N GLY A 19 9.29 -14.29 1.37
CA GLY A 19 8.77 -15.24 2.35
C GLY A 19 8.58 -14.67 3.75
N ILE A 20 8.88 -13.39 3.94
CA ILE A 20 8.75 -12.72 5.23
C ILE A 20 7.27 -12.47 5.51
N VAL A 21 6.80 -12.96 6.67
CA VAL A 21 5.39 -12.89 7.05
C VAL A 21 4.95 -11.46 7.37
N ASN A 22 5.79 -10.73 8.11
CA ASN A 22 5.44 -9.36 8.50
C ASN A 22 5.64 -8.41 7.32
N PRO A 23 4.69 -7.47 7.09
CA PRO A 23 4.86 -6.45 6.07
C PRO A 23 6.13 -5.65 6.32
N PRO A 24 6.91 -5.33 5.28
CA PRO A 24 8.10 -4.51 5.46
C PRO A 24 7.75 -3.08 5.84
N VAL A 25 8.64 -2.44 6.60
CA VAL A 25 8.48 -1.04 7.01
C VAL A 25 9.35 -0.17 6.08
N TYR A 26 8.70 0.67 5.30
CA TYR A 26 9.37 1.60 4.40
C TYR A 26 9.39 3.01 4.98
N HIS A 27 10.57 3.53 5.21
CA HIS A 27 10.80 4.94 5.54
C HIS A 27 11.33 5.60 4.28
N ALA A 28 10.44 6.19 3.50
CA ALA A 28 10.80 6.64 2.16
C ALA A 28 10.23 8.02 1.84
N SER A 29 10.91 8.73 0.97
CA SER A 29 10.42 9.96 0.37
C SER A 29 10.52 9.84 -1.16
N THR A 30 11.65 10.16 -1.76
CA THR A 30 11.85 10.13 -3.19
C THR A 30 11.89 8.71 -3.74
N VAL A 31 11.15 8.48 -4.82
CA VAL A 31 11.17 7.23 -5.58
C VAL A 31 11.85 7.51 -6.91
N LEU A 32 12.89 6.75 -7.23
CA LEU A 32 13.62 6.89 -8.48
C LEU A 32 13.02 5.97 -9.54
N TYR A 33 13.15 6.39 -10.79
CA TYR A 33 12.69 5.62 -11.95
C TYR A 33 13.90 5.31 -12.85
N PRO A 34 13.97 4.07 -13.38
CA PRO A 34 15.09 3.70 -14.27
C PRO A 34 15.17 4.55 -15.54
N THR A 35 14.02 4.94 -16.10
CA THR A 35 13.94 5.72 -17.33
C THR A 35 12.84 6.77 -17.24
N VAL A 36 12.89 7.77 -18.13
CA VAL A 36 11.82 8.76 -18.26
C VAL A 36 10.52 8.10 -18.71
N ALA A 37 10.61 7.07 -19.55
CA ALA A 37 9.43 6.32 -20.00
C ALA A 37 8.73 5.64 -18.81
N ASP A 38 9.48 5.06 -17.88
CA ASP A 38 8.91 4.46 -16.67
C ASP A 38 8.23 5.51 -15.80
N MET A 39 8.83 6.67 -15.66
CA MET A 39 8.26 7.79 -14.91
C MET A 39 6.94 8.26 -15.54
N ASP A 40 6.90 8.41 -16.86
CA ASP A 40 5.70 8.83 -17.58
C ASP A 40 4.58 7.79 -17.46
N ALA A 41 4.90 6.51 -17.59
CA ALA A 41 3.92 5.43 -17.43
C ALA A 41 3.34 5.41 -16.01
N THR A 42 4.18 5.64 -15.00
CA THR A 42 3.76 5.70 -13.60
C THR A 42 2.85 6.90 -13.36
N ARG A 43 3.18 8.06 -13.97
CA ARG A 43 2.35 9.27 -13.87
C ARG A 43 0.95 9.03 -14.42
N LEU A 44 0.84 8.35 -15.57
CA LEU A 44 -0.45 8.02 -16.16
C LEU A 44 -1.28 7.11 -15.25
N ARG A 45 -0.67 6.12 -14.62
CA ARG A 45 -1.37 5.26 -13.65
C ARG A 45 -1.86 6.06 -12.45
N ARG A 46 -1.04 6.99 -11.96
CA ARG A 46 -1.42 7.87 -10.85
C ARG A 46 -2.62 8.75 -11.22
N GLU A 47 -2.65 9.30 -12.42
CA GLU A 47 -3.74 10.15 -12.90
C GLU A 47 -5.06 9.39 -13.00
N THR A 48 -5.02 8.07 -13.26
CA THR A 48 -6.22 7.23 -13.28
C THR A 48 -6.65 6.77 -11.88
N GLY A 49 -5.94 7.17 -10.84
CA GLY A 49 -6.27 6.83 -9.45
C GLY A 49 -5.77 5.47 -9.00
N GLU A 50 -4.91 4.82 -9.77
CA GLU A 50 -4.33 3.54 -9.38
C GLU A 50 -3.39 3.72 -8.19
N ARG A 51 -3.55 2.86 -7.16
CA ARG A 51 -2.66 2.86 -6.01
C ARG A 51 -1.29 2.33 -6.39
N GLY A 52 -0.23 3.04 -6.02
CA GLY A 52 1.14 2.64 -6.31
C GLY A 52 2.13 3.45 -5.50
N VAL A 53 3.41 3.08 -5.58
CA VAL A 53 4.48 3.80 -4.88
C VAL A 53 5.01 4.90 -5.80
N TYR A 54 4.46 6.10 -5.65
CA TYR A 54 4.83 7.27 -6.47
C TYR A 54 5.81 8.19 -5.75
N TYR A 55 5.59 8.36 -4.47
CA TYR A 55 6.42 9.15 -3.57
C TYR A 55 6.20 8.57 -2.17
N GLY A 56 7.26 8.33 -1.42
CA GLY A 56 7.15 7.65 -0.13
C GLY A 56 6.18 8.29 0.85
N ARG A 57 6.06 9.62 0.83
CA ARG A 57 5.13 10.36 1.69
C ARG A 57 3.66 10.15 1.31
N MET A 58 3.40 9.78 0.06
CA MET A 58 2.03 9.55 -0.45
C MET A 58 1.56 8.12 -0.23
N GLY A 59 2.44 7.24 0.17
CA GLY A 59 2.13 5.85 0.46
C GLY A 59 3.22 4.90 0.05
N THR A 60 3.37 3.83 0.81
CA THR A 60 4.31 2.74 0.56
C THR A 60 3.60 1.41 0.84
N PRO A 61 4.20 0.27 0.50
CA PRO A 61 3.62 -1.03 0.86
C PRO A 61 3.29 -1.17 2.35
N THR A 62 3.98 -0.44 3.24
CA THR A 62 3.67 -0.44 4.67
C THR A 62 2.27 0.12 4.95
N THR A 63 1.95 1.31 4.41
CA THR A 63 0.62 1.92 4.57
C THR A 63 -0.44 1.16 3.79
N PHE A 64 -0.11 0.64 2.62
CA PHE A 64 -1.04 -0.16 1.81
C PHE A 64 -1.45 -1.44 2.53
N SER A 65 -0.53 -2.05 3.26
CA SER A 65 -0.80 -3.23 4.07
C SER A 65 -1.86 -2.96 5.15
N LEU A 66 -1.74 -1.81 5.83
CA LEU A 66 -2.74 -1.37 6.81
C LEU A 66 -4.10 -1.11 6.15
N GLU A 67 -4.11 -0.41 5.01
CA GLU A 67 -5.32 -0.13 4.26
C GLU A 67 -6.04 -1.42 3.84
N ASP A 68 -5.27 -2.39 3.35
CA ASP A 68 -5.81 -3.68 2.93
C ASP A 68 -6.40 -4.46 4.10
N MET A 69 -5.74 -4.41 5.26
CA MET A 69 -6.25 -5.07 6.46
C MET A 69 -7.58 -4.47 6.90
N VAL A 70 -7.68 -3.14 6.95
CA VAL A 70 -8.91 -2.45 7.34
C VAL A 70 -10.04 -2.77 6.37
N CYS A 71 -9.77 -2.74 5.07
CA CYS A 71 -10.75 -3.13 4.05
C CYS A 71 -11.25 -4.56 4.25
N ALA A 72 -10.34 -5.49 4.53
CA ALA A 72 -10.70 -6.90 4.71
C ALA A 72 -11.59 -7.11 5.94
N VAL A 73 -11.27 -6.43 7.04
CA VAL A 73 -12.02 -6.56 8.31
C VAL A 73 -13.38 -5.88 8.22
N GLU A 74 -13.44 -4.68 7.64
CA GLU A 74 -14.68 -3.88 7.55
C GLU A 74 -15.54 -4.22 6.34
N GLY A 75 -15.05 -5.05 5.42
CA GLY A 75 -15.78 -5.37 4.19
C GLY A 75 -15.83 -4.21 3.21
N GLY A 76 -14.89 -3.28 3.29
CA GLY A 76 -14.85 -2.10 2.44
C GLY A 76 -14.22 -2.37 1.07
N HIS A 77 -14.43 -1.44 0.15
CA HIS A 77 -13.80 -1.51 -1.17
C HIS A 77 -12.38 -0.96 -1.14
N ARG A 78 -12.17 0.16 -0.43
CA ARG A 78 -10.90 0.85 -0.35
C ARG A 78 -10.78 1.59 0.98
N ALA A 79 -9.58 1.63 1.53
CA ALA A 79 -9.26 2.42 2.71
C ALA A 79 -8.17 3.43 2.37
N MET A 80 -8.16 4.57 3.05
CA MET A 80 -7.15 5.61 2.89
C MET A 80 -6.67 6.07 4.27
N VAL A 81 -5.35 6.18 4.43
CA VAL A 81 -4.73 6.58 5.69
C VAL A 81 -4.43 8.08 5.67
N TYR A 82 -4.81 8.77 6.75
CA TYR A 82 -4.54 10.19 6.94
C TYR A 82 -3.80 10.40 8.27
N PRO A 83 -2.98 11.46 8.38
CA PRO A 83 -2.17 11.68 9.60
C PRO A 83 -2.97 12.17 10.80
N SER A 84 -4.23 12.56 10.63
CA SER A 84 -5.08 12.99 11.73
C SER A 84 -6.55 12.84 11.35
N GLY A 85 -7.45 12.86 12.34
CA GLY A 85 -8.88 12.81 12.12
C GLY A 85 -9.46 14.05 11.42
N LEU A 86 -8.70 15.14 11.39
CA LEU A 86 -9.12 16.38 10.76
C LEU A 86 -8.69 16.48 9.28
N ALA A 87 -7.73 15.68 8.90
CA ALA A 87 -7.15 15.72 7.56
C ALA A 87 -8.12 15.29 6.45
#